data_3f0e6f69d8e9e1bcf0a36bfa3fc5ab16
#
_entry.id   3f0e6f69d8e9e1bcf0a36bfa3fc5ab16
#
_cell.length_a   1.000
_cell.length_b   1.000
_cell.length_c   1.000
_cell.angle_alpha   90.00
_cell.angle_beta   90.00
_cell.angle_gamma   90.00
#
_symmetry.space_group_name_H-M   'P 1'
#
loop_
_entity.id
_entity.type
_entity.pdbx_description
1 polymer ?
#
loop_
_entity_poly.entity_id
_entity_poly.type
_entity_poly.pdbx_seq_one_letter_code
_entity_poly.pdbx_strand_id
1 'polypeptide(L)'
;MNDVNEFLMRHNLAPECVDMDKLTENFLAEMDKGLTSNPGSLEMIATYVSEDCEIKPGQSVIVLDAGGTNFRTCLVTFDENLQTVISDFRKVGMPGVKQEVSAKEFFGILADNVERLIDKSDRIGFCFSYAANITPEHDGIPIIFSKEIKAPEVVGMPVAASLLKELKERGYNVENKKFSVVNDTVATLLATKAGCSDPASGYVGFILGTGTNTAYTELNSKILKIDGCKCGKQIINVESGNYDLALGDFDREYFNTTKNAERYHFEKMISGAYLGGFATFVINKAIEEGIFSDEFAKRFKSIEGGLTTTTMSFYLEKCHNMDYDLVKCVDGNEDDALKLWLIIRSIIERAAKLTAVNLSSAVLKTDAGKNPRYPVIINADGTTFYKTEFLKKYTEIYLHEFLEKKHGRFIKMVRIDDSPVLGAAIAGLSV
;
A
#
# COMPACT_ATOMS: atom_id res chain seq x y z
N MET A 1 -11.22 8.46 33.41
CA MET A 1 -9.95 7.97 32.81
C MET A 1 -9.72 6.47 33.03
N ASN A 2 -9.92 5.95 34.27
CA ASN A 2 -9.68 4.52 34.51
C ASN A 2 -10.60 3.62 33.69
N ASP A 3 -11.88 3.94 33.58
CA ASP A 3 -12.90 3.21 32.84
C ASP A 3 -12.59 3.07 31.33
N VAL A 4 -12.14 4.15 30.67
CA VAL A 4 -11.71 4.10 29.25
C VAL A 4 -10.47 3.23 29.07
N ASN A 5 -9.45 3.38 29.94
CA ASN A 5 -8.25 2.58 29.84
C ASN A 5 -8.54 1.09 30.08
N GLU A 6 -9.42 0.77 31.04
CA GLU A 6 -9.86 -0.61 31.28
C GLU A 6 -10.63 -1.16 30.07
N PHE A 7 -11.51 -0.36 29.44
CA PHE A 7 -12.19 -0.71 28.20
C PHE A 7 -11.22 -1.00 27.08
N LEU A 8 -10.26 -0.10 26.83
CA LEU A 8 -9.26 -0.26 25.77
C LEU A 8 -8.38 -1.50 25.97
N MET A 9 -7.95 -1.77 27.20
CA MET A 9 -7.14 -2.96 27.53
C MET A 9 -7.96 -4.25 27.39
N ARG A 10 -9.21 -4.28 27.88
CA ARG A 10 -10.08 -5.45 27.84
C ARG A 10 -10.37 -5.93 26.41
N HIS A 11 -10.53 -5.00 25.48
CA HIS A 11 -10.82 -5.28 24.06
C HIS A 11 -9.59 -5.27 23.14
N ASN A 12 -8.37 -5.27 23.72
CA ASN A 12 -7.10 -5.22 22.97
C ASN A 12 -7.00 -4.05 21.99
N LEU A 13 -7.57 -2.91 22.35
CA LEU A 13 -7.52 -1.68 21.56
C LEU A 13 -6.31 -0.80 21.93
N ALA A 14 -5.76 -0.98 23.12
CA ALA A 14 -4.61 -0.23 23.60
C ALA A 14 -3.33 -0.63 22.84
N PRO A 15 -2.43 0.32 22.50
CA PRO A 15 -1.15 0.02 21.85
C PRO A 15 -0.28 -0.97 22.63
N GLU A 16 -0.41 -1.02 23.96
CA GLU A 16 0.29 -1.94 24.84
C GLU A 16 -0.06 -3.41 24.54
N CYS A 17 -1.26 -3.67 24.02
CA CYS A 17 -1.70 -5.00 23.63
C CYS A 17 -1.04 -5.53 22.34
N VAL A 18 -0.34 -4.67 21.60
CA VAL A 18 0.43 -5.05 20.41
C VAL A 18 1.82 -5.50 20.83
N ASP A 19 2.04 -6.80 20.93
CA ASP A 19 3.36 -7.39 21.16
C ASP A 19 4.16 -7.42 19.84
N MET A 20 5.07 -6.47 19.67
CA MET A 20 5.84 -6.33 18.42
C MET A 20 6.75 -7.53 18.15
N ASP A 21 7.30 -8.16 19.18
CA ASP A 21 8.19 -9.32 19.00
C ASP A 21 7.43 -10.50 18.41
N LYS A 22 6.36 -10.88 19.09
CA LYS A 22 5.51 -11.99 18.69
C LYS A 22 4.88 -11.77 17.32
N LEU A 23 4.38 -10.56 17.06
CA LEU A 23 3.73 -10.26 15.78
C LEU A 23 4.73 -10.18 14.63
N THR A 24 5.95 -9.65 14.86
CA THR A 24 6.99 -9.64 13.84
C THR A 24 7.47 -11.07 13.53
N GLU A 25 7.65 -11.92 14.53
CA GLU A 25 7.99 -13.34 14.34
C GLU A 25 6.91 -14.06 13.52
N ASN A 26 5.64 -13.89 13.87
CA ASN A 26 4.53 -14.48 13.15
C ASN A 26 4.44 -13.94 11.70
N PHE A 27 4.62 -12.64 11.50
CA PHE A 27 4.60 -12.04 10.17
C PHE A 27 5.73 -12.59 9.29
N LEU A 28 6.95 -12.71 9.82
CA LEU A 28 8.08 -13.33 9.13
C LEU A 28 7.79 -14.79 8.78
N ALA A 29 7.18 -15.56 9.68
CA ALA A 29 6.79 -16.94 9.40
C ALA A 29 5.75 -17.04 8.28
N GLU A 30 4.77 -16.13 8.22
CA GLU A 30 3.81 -16.05 7.11
C GLU A 30 4.49 -15.64 5.79
N MET A 31 5.45 -14.70 5.82
CA MET A 31 6.27 -14.38 4.64
C MET A 31 7.03 -15.60 4.14
N ASP A 32 7.63 -16.39 5.04
CA ASP A 32 8.33 -17.62 4.66
C ASP A 32 7.39 -18.65 4.02
N LYS A 33 6.20 -18.87 4.58
CA LYS A 33 5.18 -19.74 3.98
C LYS A 33 4.80 -19.26 2.57
N GLY A 34 4.53 -17.96 2.41
CA GLY A 34 4.14 -17.38 1.12
C GLY A 34 5.22 -17.48 0.03
N LEU A 35 6.49 -17.69 0.39
CA LEU A 35 7.58 -17.98 -0.56
C LEU A 35 7.66 -19.44 -0.97
N THR A 36 6.90 -20.33 -0.36
CA THR A 36 6.82 -21.75 -0.67
C THR A 36 5.55 -22.09 -1.45
N SER A 37 5.38 -23.34 -1.85
CA SER A 37 4.13 -23.85 -2.44
C SER A 37 3.00 -24.02 -1.40
N ASN A 38 3.29 -23.83 -0.13
CA ASN A 38 2.30 -23.93 0.95
C ASN A 38 1.71 -22.52 1.22
N PRO A 39 0.49 -22.24 0.82
CA PRO A 39 -0.07 -20.90 0.92
C PRO A 39 -0.25 -20.48 2.38
N GLY A 40 0.35 -19.33 2.73
CA GLY A 40 0.05 -18.57 3.93
C GLY A 40 -1.04 -17.54 3.68
N SER A 41 -1.24 -16.63 4.63
CA SER A 41 -2.12 -15.47 4.46
C SER A 41 -1.48 -14.40 3.54
N LEU A 42 -0.15 -14.36 3.47
CA LEU A 42 0.60 -13.44 2.61
C LEU A 42 0.91 -14.09 1.25
N GLU A 43 0.53 -13.40 0.18
CA GLU A 43 0.67 -13.94 -1.18
C GLU A 43 2.11 -13.97 -1.67
N MET A 44 2.97 -13.04 -1.22
CA MET A 44 4.41 -12.98 -1.55
C MET A 44 4.69 -13.13 -3.05
N ILE A 45 4.04 -12.33 -3.87
CA ILE A 45 4.08 -12.43 -5.34
C ILE A 45 5.48 -12.12 -5.86
N ALA A 46 6.07 -13.06 -6.59
CA ALA A 46 7.31 -12.87 -7.31
C ALA A 46 7.09 -11.93 -8.52
N THR A 47 7.95 -10.92 -8.69
CA THR A 47 7.77 -9.91 -9.73
C THR A 47 8.70 -10.08 -10.92
N TYR A 48 9.71 -10.94 -10.80
CA TYR A 48 10.80 -11.15 -11.76
C TYR A 48 11.61 -9.87 -12.07
N VAL A 49 11.41 -8.81 -11.31
CA VAL A 49 12.12 -7.53 -11.44
C VAL A 49 13.15 -7.40 -10.32
N SER A 50 14.37 -7.00 -10.68
CA SER A 50 15.45 -6.71 -9.73
C SER A 50 15.61 -5.20 -9.52
N GLU A 51 16.02 -4.81 -8.32
CA GLU A 51 16.46 -3.45 -8.01
C GLU A 51 17.84 -3.11 -8.66
N ASP A 52 18.56 -4.11 -9.18
CA ASP A 52 19.93 -3.94 -9.70
C ASP A 52 19.98 -3.38 -11.14
N CYS A 53 18.87 -2.83 -11.66
CA CYS A 53 18.82 -2.21 -12.97
C CYS A 53 19.78 -1.02 -13.06
N GLU A 54 20.65 -1.01 -14.06
CA GLU A 54 21.52 0.12 -14.38
C GLU A 54 20.77 1.14 -15.25
N ILE A 55 20.70 2.38 -14.78
CA ILE A 55 20.09 3.50 -15.52
C ILE A 55 21.20 4.22 -16.28
N LYS A 56 21.00 4.47 -17.58
CA LYS A 56 21.95 5.19 -18.44
C LYS A 56 21.36 6.51 -18.94
N PRO A 57 22.18 7.55 -19.09
CA PRO A 57 21.74 8.80 -19.69
C PRO A 57 21.13 8.57 -21.08
N GLY A 58 20.12 9.36 -21.43
CA GLY A 58 19.43 9.30 -22.70
C GLY A 58 18.41 8.16 -22.86
N GLN A 59 18.32 7.23 -21.90
CA GLN A 59 17.31 6.17 -21.96
C GLN A 59 15.91 6.74 -21.77
N SER A 60 14.97 6.27 -22.58
CA SER A 60 13.56 6.65 -22.50
C SER A 60 12.67 5.42 -22.32
N VAL A 61 11.60 5.58 -21.56
CA VAL A 61 10.62 4.53 -21.28
C VAL A 61 9.22 5.11 -21.46
N ILE A 62 8.37 4.40 -22.16
CA ILE A 62 6.93 4.67 -22.17
C ILE A 62 6.36 4.17 -20.86
N VAL A 63 5.72 5.04 -20.09
CA VAL A 63 5.15 4.71 -18.81
C VAL A 63 3.63 4.71 -18.89
N LEU A 64 3.05 3.64 -18.39
CA LEU A 64 1.64 3.48 -18.12
C LEU A 64 1.43 3.36 -16.61
N ASP A 65 0.44 4.06 -16.09
CA ASP A 65 0.06 3.97 -14.68
C ASP A 65 -1.47 3.85 -14.58
N ALA A 66 -1.92 2.64 -14.29
CA ALA A 66 -3.33 2.30 -14.05
C ALA A 66 -3.61 2.31 -12.55
N GLY A 67 -3.87 3.48 -12.01
CA GLY A 67 -4.33 3.67 -10.64
C GLY A 67 -5.84 3.44 -10.49
N GLY A 68 -6.36 3.59 -9.25
CA GLY A 68 -7.76 3.25 -8.93
C GLY A 68 -8.83 3.85 -9.82
N THR A 69 -8.73 5.12 -10.21
CA THR A 69 -9.75 5.82 -11.02
C THR A 69 -9.17 6.49 -12.26
N ASN A 70 -7.84 6.55 -12.38
CA ASN A 70 -7.15 7.27 -13.44
C ASN A 70 -6.17 6.36 -14.16
N PHE A 71 -6.07 6.56 -15.46
CA PHE A 71 -5.02 6.01 -16.30
C PHE A 71 -4.14 7.14 -16.79
N ARG A 72 -2.83 7.02 -16.55
CA ARG A 72 -1.82 8.00 -16.92
C ARG A 72 -0.86 7.38 -17.92
N THR A 73 -0.42 8.16 -18.90
CA THR A 73 0.62 7.74 -19.85
C THR A 73 1.58 8.90 -20.07
N CYS A 74 2.87 8.61 -20.13
CA CYS A 74 3.91 9.60 -20.41
C CYS A 74 5.17 8.93 -21.00
N LEU A 75 6.09 9.75 -21.46
CA LEU A 75 7.46 9.35 -21.72
C LEU A 75 8.36 9.84 -20.58
N VAL A 76 9.11 8.94 -19.98
CA VAL A 76 10.13 9.27 -18.98
C VAL A 76 11.50 9.09 -19.63
N THR A 77 12.34 10.13 -19.58
CA THR A 77 13.70 10.13 -20.08
C THR A 77 14.66 10.46 -18.95
N PHE A 78 15.80 9.78 -18.89
CA PHE A 78 16.88 10.05 -17.95
C PHE A 78 17.91 10.95 -18.64
N ASP A 79 18.12 12.17 -18.10
CA ASP A 79 19.07 13.13 -18.64
C ASP A 79 20.53 12.73 -18.34
N GLU A 80 21.49 13.60 -18.73
CA GLU A 80 22.93 13.37 -18.53
C GLU A 80 23.33 13.25 -17.05
N ASN A 81 22.52 13.77 -16.14
CA ASN A 81 22.70 13.69 -14.68
C ASN A 81 21.86 12.58 -14.04
N LEU A 82 21.22 11.72 -14.84
CA LEU A 82 20.27 10.69 -14.44
C LEU A 82 19.03 11.24 -13.75
N GLN A 83 18.71 12.55 -13.95
CA GLN A 83 17.48 13.12 -13.49
C GLN A 83 16.34 12.75 -14.44
N THR A 84 15.16 12.48 -13.89
CA THR A 84 13.99 12.09 -14.67
C THR A 84 13.31 13.30 -15.30
N VAL A 85 13.06 13.25 -16.59
CA VAL A 85 12.29 14.22 -17.35
C VAL A 85 11.02 13.54 -17.83
N ILE A 86 9.86 14.01 -17.34
CA ILE A 86 8.54 13.51 -17.74
C ILE A 86 8.03 14.39 -18.87
N SER A 87 7.70 13.79 -19.99
CA SER A 87 7.13 14.48 -21.15
C SER A 87 5.90 13.75 -21.71
N ASP A 88 5.18 14.40 -22.60
CA ASP A 88 3.98 13.81 -23.25
C ASP A 88 2.97 13.25 -22.25
N PHE A 89 2.82 13.89 -21.11
CA PHE A 89 1.92 13.43 -20.05
C PHE A 89 0.45 13.54 -20.47
N ARG A 90 -0.30 12.46 -20.28
CA ARG A 90 -1.75 12.41 -20.43
C ARG A 90 -2.38 11.68 -19.25
N LYS A 91 -3.50 12.20 -18.77
CA LYS A 91 -4.32 11.59 -17.73
C LYS A 91 -5.77 11.51 -18.21
N VAL A 92 -6.35 10.32 -18.13
CA VAL A 92 -7.74 10.05 -18.46
C VAL A 92 -8.40 9.22 -17.36
N GLY A 93 -9.72 9.08 -17.39
CA GLY A 93 -10.41 8.14 -16.50
C GLY A 93 -10.05 6.71 -16.85
N MET A 94 -9.89 5.86 -15.84
CA MET A 94 -9.66 4.43 -16.04
C MET A 94 -10.89 3.79 -16.71
N PRO A 95 -10.73 2.95 -17.76
CA PRO A 95 -11.85 2.22 -18.35
C PRO A 95 -12.53 1.33 -17.33
N GLY A 96 -13.83 1.23 -17.36
CA GLY A 96 -14.62 0.43 -16.40
C GLY A 96 -15.06 1.17 -15.13
N VAL A 97 -14.59 2.40 -14.85
CA VAL A 97 -15.03 3.18 -13.67
C VAL A 97 -16.48 3.63 -13.79
N LYS A 98 -16.85 4.18 -14.95
CA LYS A 98 -18.19 4.77 -15.15
C LYS A 98 -19.23 3.71 -15.50
N GLN A 99 -18.86 2.76 -16.33
CA GLN A 99 -19.72 1.70 -16.84
C GLN A 99 -18.90 0.44 -17.07
N GLU A 100 -19.56 -0.71 -17.14
CA GLU A 100 -18.91 -1.95 -17.52
C GLU A 100 -18.41 -1.86 -18.97
N VAL A 101 -17.21 -2.41 -19.20
CA VAL A 101 -16.57 -2.45 -20.52
C VAL A 101 -16.13 -3.87 -20.86
N SER A 102 -16.21 -4.23 -22.13
CA SER A 102 -15.65 -5.47 -22.68
C SER A 102 -14.10 -5.42 -22.67
N ALA A 103 -13.46 -6.56 -22.82
CA ALA A 103 -11.99 -6.62 -22.96
C ALA A 103 -11.53 -5.80 -24.18
N LYS A 104 -12.24 -5.85 -25.30
CA LYS A 104 -11.92 -5.08 -26.50
C LYS A 104 -11.97 -3.57 -26.26
N GLU A 105 -13.02 -3.08 -25.60
CA GLU A 105 -13.14 -1.66 -25.23
C GLU A 105 -12.06 -1.24 -24.25
N PHE A 106 -11.77 -2.09 -23.25
CA PHE A 106 -10.74 -1.82 -22.26
C PHE A 106 -9.37 -1.61 -22.92
N PHE A 107 -8.89 -2.58 -23.69
CA PHE A 107 -7.60 -2.49 -24.38
C PHE A 107 -7.61 -1.43 -25.49
N GLY A 108 -8.74 -1.19 -26.14
CA GLY A 108 -8.91 -0.11 -27.11
C GLY A 108 -8.65 1.26 -26.48
N ILE A 109 -9.24 1.54 -25.31
CA ILE A 109 -9.03 2.80 -24.57
C ILE A 109 -7.59 2.94 -24.12
N LEU A 110 -6.94 1.84 -23.65
CA LEU A 110 -5.52 1.87 -23.30
C LEU A 110 -4.67 2.21 -24.54
N ALA A 111 -4.92 1.56 -25.67
CA ALA A 111 -4.21 1.78 -26.93
C ALA A 111 -4.35 3.24 -27.42
N ASP A 112 -5.55 3.86 -27.39
CA ASP A 112 -5.79 5.27 -27.74
C ASP A 112 -4.88 6.25 -26.97
N ASN A 113 -4.45 5.85 -25.77
CA ASN A 113 -3.61 6.69 -24.94
C ASN A 113 -2.11 6.38 -25.07
N VAL A 114 -1.76 5.21 -25.61
CA VAL A 114 -0.38 4.74 -25.78
C VAL A 114 0.15 4.97 -27.20
N GLU A 115 -0.71 4.87 -28.24
CA GLU A 115 -0.31 4.89 -29.65
C GLU A 115 0.59 6.08 -30.02
N ARG A 116 0.34 7.28 -29.44
CA ARG A 116 1.16 8.48 -29.69
C ARG A 116 2.58 8.38 -29.16
N LEU A 117 2.87 7.42 -28.28
CA LEU A 117 4.15 7.19 -27.65
C LEU A 117 4.91 5.99 -28.21
N ILE A 118 4.22 5.09 -28.92
CA ILE A 118 4.72 3.75 -29.22
C ILE A 118 6.05 3.77 -30.00
N ASP A 119 6.26 4.74 -30.87
CA ASP A 119 7.48 4.88 -31.65
C ASP A 119 8.62 5.62 -30.90
N LYS A 120 8.37 6.11 -29.67
CA LYS A 120 9.35 6.90 -28.91
C LYS A 120 10.27 6.04 -28.05
N SER A 121 9.91 4.80 -27.74
CA SER A 121 10.75 3.86 -27.02
C SER A 121 10.32 2.42 -27.27
N ASP A 122 11.29 1.50 -27.23
CA ASP A 122 10.99 0.06 -27.24
C ASP A 122 10.75 -0.50 -25.83
N ARG A 123 10.93 0.31 -24.81
CA ARG A 123 10.72 -0.09 -23.40
C ARG A 123 9.45 0.51 -22.86
N ILE A 124 8.63 -0.34 -22.24
CA ILE A 124 7.34 0.03 -21.68
C ILE A 124 7.26 -0.48 -20.24
N GLY A 125 7.08 0.45 -19.29
CA GLY A 125 6.81 0.12 -17.89
C GLY A 125 5.37 0.39 -17.52
N PHE A 126 4.71 -0.55 -16.88
CA PHE A 126 3.31 -0.44 -16.53
C PHE A 126 3.09 -0.64 -15.02
N CYS A 127 2.84 0.45 -14.30
CA CYS A 127 2.31 0.39 -12.95
C CYS A 127 0.83 -0.01 -13.01
N PHE A 128 0.51 -1.20 -12.53
CA PHE A 128 -0.83 -1.77 -12.52
C PHE A 128 -1.26 -2.02 -11.08
N SER A 129 -2.03 -1.07 -10.52
CA SER A 129 -2.38 -1.03 -9.09
C SER A 129 -3.55 -1.94 -8.72
N TYR A 130 -3.62 -3.12 -9.32
CA TYR A 130 -4.61 -4.16 -9.04
C TYR A 130 -3.91 -5.48 -8.80
N ALA A 131 -4.56 -6.37 -8.05
CA ALA A 131 -4.02 -7.70 -7.79
C ALA A 131 -3.83 -8.48 -9.11
N ALA A 132 -2.59 -8.82 -9.41
CA ALA A 132 -2.22 -9.56 -10.62
C ALA A 132 -1.07 -10.53 -10.33
N ASN A 133 -1.13 -11.70 -10.95
CA ASN A 133 0.02 -12.59 -11.04
C ASN A 133 0.97 -12.07 -12.12
N ILE A 134 2.27 -12.00 -11.81
CA ILE A 134 3.29 -11.62 -12.78
C ILE A 134 3.89 -12.87 -13.39
N THR A 135 4.04 -12.89 -14.71
CA THR A 135 4.65 -14.00 -15.45
C THR A 135 6.18 -13.80 -15.60
N PRO A 136 6.94 -14.89 -15.89
CA PRO A 136 8.37 -14.77 -16.18
C PRO A 136 8.71 -13.82 -17.36
N GLU A 137 7.75 -13.59 -18.26
CA GLU A 137 7.85 -12.64 -19.38
C GLU A 137 7.50 -11.21 -18.96
N HIS A 138 7.37 -10.95 -17.65
CA HIS A 138 7.04 -9.65 -17.04
C HIS A 138 5.64 -9.10 -17.41
N ASP A 139 4.72 -9.96 -17.83
CA ASP A 139 3.31 -9.60 -18.02
C ASP A 139 2.50 -9.76 -16.73
N GLY A 140 1.41 -9.02 -16.61
CA GLY A 140 0.47 -9.08 -15.49
C GLY A 140 -0.83 -9.77 -15.88
N ILE A 141 -1.27 -10.74 -15.07
CA ILE A 141 -2.56 -11.42 -15.24
C ILE A 141 -3.45 -10.98 -14.06
N PRO A 142 -4.45 -10.10 -14.28
CA PRO A 142 -5.35 -9.64 -13.22
C PRO A 142 -6.11 -10.81 -12.59
N ILE A 143 -6.11 -10.89 -11.26
CA ILE A 143 -6.86 -11.88 -10.49
C ILE A 143 -8.26 -11.36 -10.20
N ILE A 144 -8.33 -10.10 -9.83
CA ILE A 144 -9.57 -9.39 -9.53
C ILE A 144 -9.33 -7.90 -9.68
N PHE A 145 -10.33 -7.18 -10.16
CA PHE A 145 -10.36 -5.73 -10.04
C PHE A 145 -10.93 -5.38 -8.66
N SER A 146 -10.06 -4.92 -7.77
CA SER A 146 -10.47 -4.18 -6.59
C SER A 146 -10.86 -2.77 -7.02
N LYS A 147 -11.59 -2.04 -6.16
CA LYS A 147 -12.11 -0.73 -6.50
C LYS A 147 -13.28 -0.81 -7.52
N GLU A 148 -13.68 0.28 -8.09
CA GLU A 148 -14.92 0.36 -8.88
C GLU A 148 -14.75 0.00 -10.37
N ILE A 149 -13.73 -0.78 -10.75
CA ILE A 149 -13.49 -1.15 -12.14
C ILE A 149 -14.39 -2.30 -12.56
N LYS A 150 -15.21 -2.05 -13.57
CA LYS A 150 -16.15 -3.01 -14.16
C LYS A 150 -15.62 -3.47 -15.53
N ALA A 151 -14.66 -4.40 -15.50
CA ALA A 151 -14.08 -5.02 -16.69
C ALA A 151 -13.86 -6.54 -16.45
N PRO A 152 -14.94 -7.32 -16.23
CA PRO A 152 -14.83 -8.72 -15.83
C PRO A 152 -14.12 -9.60 -16.87
N GLU A 153 -14.25 -9.28 -18.15
CA GLU A 153 -13.60 -10.04 -19.23
C GLU A 153 -12.07 -9.91 -19.24
N VAL A 154 -11.52 -8.88 -18.60
CA VAL A 154 -10.05 -8.65 -18.53
C VAL A 154 -9.40 -9.52 -17.45
N VAL A 155 -10.18 -10.01 -16.48
CA VAL A 155 -9.67 -10.91 -15.44
C VAL A 155 -9.15 -12.20 -16.10
N GLY A 156 -7.91 -12.57 -15.74
CA GLY A 156 -7.24 -13.74 -16.31
C GLY A 156 -6.56 -13.50 -17.68
N MET A 157 -6.64 -12.29 -18.26
CA MET A 157 -5.95 -11.97 -19.50
C MET A 157 -4.59 -11.31 -19.24
N PRO A 158 -3.53 -11.62 -20.02
CA PRO A 158 -2.23 -10.95 -19.92
C PRO A 158 -2.36 -9.51 -20.45
N VAL A 159 -2.15 -8.51 -19.57
CA VAL A 159 -2.46 -7.10 -19.92
C VAL A 159 -1.48 -6.51 -20.93
N ALA A 160 -0.19 -6.87 -20.83
CA ALA A 160 0.83 -6.39 -21.78
C ALA A 160 0.63 -6.99 -23.17
N ALA A 161 0.51 -8.31 -23.25
CA ALA A 161 0.30 -9.00 -24.53
C ALA A 161 -1.01 -8.57 -25.21
N SER A 162 -2.08 -8.36 -24.44
CA SER A 162 -3.36 -7.91 -24.98
C SER A 162 -3.31 -6.48 -25.51
N LEU A 163 -2.61 -5.57 -24.81
CA LEU A 163 -2.39 -4.20 -25.29
C LEU A 163 -1.53 -4.17 -26.56
N LEU A 164 -0.42 -4.94 -26.57
CA LEU A 164 0.45 -5.02 -27.76
C LEU A 164 -0.30 -5.62 -28.97
N LYS A 165 -1.17 -6.60 -28.74
CA LYS A 165 -2.03 -7.16 -29.79
C LYS A 165 -2.96 -6.10 -30.39
N GLU A 166 -3.64 -5.33 -29.55
CA GLU A 166 -4.54 -4.24 -30.00
C GLU A 166 -3.76 -3.18 -30.81
N LEU A 167 -2.55 -2.79 -30.37
CA LEU A 167 -1.69 -1.86 -31.10
C LEU A 167 -1.23 -2.42 -32.45
N LYS A 168 -0.90 -3.72 -32.51
CA LYS A 168 -0.54 -4.40 -33.77
C LYS A 168 -1.72 -4.44 -34.77
N GLU A 169 -2.91 -4.72 -34.27
CA GLU A 169 -4.16 -4.70 -35.12
C GLU A 169 -4.44 -3.30 -35.69
N ARG A 170 -3.98 -2.24 -35.02
CA ARG A 170 -4.03 -0.84 -35.51
C ARG A 170 -2.89 -0.47 -36.45
N GLY A 171 -1.96 -1.39 -36.73
CA GLY A 171 -0.85 -1.21 -37.66
C GLY A 171 0.44 -0.69 -37.07
N TYR A 172 0.56 -0.59 -35.73
CA TYR A 172 1.82 -0.21 -35.08
C TYR A 172 2.81 -1.36 -35.03
N ASN A 173 4.11 -1.05 -35.16
CA ASN A 173 5.16 -2.05 -34.96
C ASN A 173 5.42 -2.28 -33.48
N VAL A 174 5.16 -3.49 -33.01
CA VAL A 174 5.33 -3.91 -31.61
C VAL A 174 6.35 -5.04 -31.41
N GLU A 175 7.04 -5.48 -32.46
CA GLU A 175 7.90 -6.68 -32.44
C GLU A 175 9.08 -6.58 -31.48
N ASN A 176 9.64 -5.38 -31.30
CA ASN A 176 10.79 -5.13 -30.42
C ASN A 176 10.37 -4.56 -29.06
N LYS A 177 9.08 -4.42 -28.77
CA LYS A 177 8.60 -3.82 -27.52
C LYS A 177 8.84 -4.77 -26.35
N LYS A 178 9.54 -4.27 -25.36
CA LYS A 178 9.76 -4.93 -24.07
C LYS A 178 8.86 -4.31 -23.03
N PHE A 179 8.16 -5.15 -22.30
CA PHE A 179 7.13 -4.72 -21.35
C PHE A 179 7.45 -5.23 -19.96
N SER A 180 7.23 -4.40 -18.94
CA SER A 180 7.27 -4.83 -17.55
C SER A 180 6.06 -4.29 -16.78
N VAL A 181 5.26 -5.21 -16.26
CA VAL A 181 4.10 -4.90 -15.41
C VAL A 181 4.50 -5.05 -13.95
N VAL A 182 4.26 -4.03 -13.15
CA VAL A 182 4.55 -4.03 -11.71
C VAL A 182 3.37 -3.46 -10.92
N ASN A 183 3.20 -3.94 -9.68
CA ASN A 183 2.27 -3.34 -8.73
C ASN A 183 2.76 -1.95 -8.28
N ASP A 184 1.86 -1.08 -7.82
CA ASP A 184 2.18 0.27 -7.33
C ASP A 184 3.17 0.27 -6.15
N THR A 185 3.11 -0.71 -5.28
CA THR A 185 4.05 -0.85 -4.15
C THR A 185 5.44 -1.26 -4.62
N VAL A 186 5.53 -2.11 -5.64
CA VAL A 186 6.79 -2.47 -6.31
C VAL A 186 7.37 -1.26 -7.03
N ALA A 187 6.53 -0.50 -7.73
CA ALA A 187 6.93 0.76 -8.34
C ALA A 187 7.43 1.76 -7.29
N THR A 188 6.78 1.85 -6.12
CA THR A 188 7.22 2.68 -4.99
C THR A 188 8.62 2.29 -4.51
N LEU A 189 8.93 0.98 -4.41
CA LEU A 189 10.28 0.54 -4.09
C LEU A 189 11.29 0.95 -5.18
N LEU A 190 10.99 0.68 -6.45
CA LEU A 190 11.88 0.98 -7.58
C LEU A 190 12.15 2.48 -7.74
N ALA A 191 11.14 3.33 -7.50
CA ALA A 191 11.27 4.78 -7.56
C ALA A 191 12.38 5.32 -6.64
N THR A 192 12.71 4.59 -5.58
CA THR A 192 13.80 4.97 -4.66
C THR A 192 15.14 5.09 -5.38
N LYS A 193 15.40 4.26 -6.38
CA LYS A 193 16.62 4.32 -7.17
C LYS A 193 16.77 5.61 -8.00
N ALA A 194 15.66 6.13 -8.52
CA ALA A 194 15.67 7.35 -9.32
C ALA A 194 15.56 8.61 -8.46
N GLY A 195 14.88 8.52 -7.31
CA GLY A 195 14.55 9.68 -6.48
C GLY A 195 15.40 9.85 -5.23
N CYS A 196 16.29 8.89 -4.89
CA CYS A 196 17.13 8.97 -3.70
C CYS A 196 18.57 8.65 -4.03
N SER A 197 19.47 9.61 -3.83
CA SER A 197 20.90 9.45 -4.04
C SER A 197 21.68 8.95 -2.82
N ASP A 198 20.99 8.73 -1.68
CA ASP A 198 21.63 8.28 -0.46
C ASP A 198 22.13 6.83 -0.59
N PRO A 199 23.32 6.53 -0.04
CA PRO A 199 23.79 5.16 0.05
C PRO A 199 22.82 4.29 0.86
N ALA A 200 22.47 3.13 0.34
CA ALA A 200 21.56 2.19 0.96
C ALA A 200 22.09 0.76 0.94
N SER A 201 21.69 -0.06 1.89
CA SER A 201 21.95 -1.51 1.89
C SER A 201 20.75 -2.33 1.40
N GLY A 202 19.60 -1.72 1.21
CA GLY A 202 18.37 -2.33 0.71
C GLY A 202 17.24 -1.31 0.64
N TYR A 203 16.15 -1.72 0.01
CA TYR A 203 14.99 -0.88 -0.21
C TYR A 203 13.70 -1.60 0.18
N VAL A 204 12.74 -0.83 0.69
CA VAL A 204 11.36 -1.27 0.98
C VAL A 204 10.40 -0.25 0.36
N GLY A 205 9.44 -0.74 -0.40
CA GLY A 205 8.30 0.05 -0.86
C GLY A 205 7.11 -0.16 0.09
N PHE A 206 6.44 0.90 0.46
CA PHE A 206 5.30 0.83 1.36
C PHE A 206 4.20 1.78 0.94
N ILE A 207 2.97 1.28 0.90
CA ILE A 207 1.77 2.09 0.66
C ILE A 207 0.82 1.95 1.84
N LEU A 208 0.38 3.09 2.37
CA LEU A 208 -0.73 3.17 3.32
C LEU A 208 -1.64 4.34 2.95
N GLY A 209 -2.61 4.03 2.12
CA GLY A 209 -3.64 4.92 1.62
C GLY A 209 -5.03 4.38 1.91
N THR A 210 -5.87 4.25 0.89
CA THR A 210 -7.16 3.53 0.96
C THR A 210 -6.96 2.10 1.44
N GLY A 211 -5.96 1.40 0.87
CA GLY A 211 -5.47 0.10 1.32
C GLY A 211 -4.03 0.18 1.82
N THR A 212 -3.40 -0.98 2.02
CA THR A 212 -2.00 -1.10 2.41
C THR A 212 -1.31 -2.24 1.69
N ASN A 213 -0.04 -2.00 1.34
CA ASN A 213 0.82 -3.04 0.78
C ASN A 213 2.30 -2.73 1.04
N THR A 214 3.14 -3.76 0.93
CA THR A 214 4.60 -3.68 1.15
C THR A 214 5.33 -4.48 0.09
N ALA A 215 6.49 -3.98 -0.35
CA ALA A 215 7.39 -4.69 -1.24
C ALA A 215 8.82 -4.64 -0.69
N TYR A 216 9.58 -5.71 -0.89
CA TYR A 216 10.98 -5.81 -0.50
C TYR A 216 11.76 -6.69 -1.47
N THR A 217 13.08 -6.72 -1.37
CA THR A 217 13.94 -7.55 -2.23
C THR A 217 14.31 -8.85 -1.54
N GLU A 218 14.09 -10.00 -2.21
CA GLU A 218 14.40 -11.33 -1.71
C GLU A 218 15.40 -12.06 -2.62
N LEU A 219 16.19 -12.96 -2.04
CA LEU A 219 17.05 -13.86 -2.79
C LEU A 219 16.23 -14.89 -3.58
N ASN A 220 16.52 -15.06 -4.87
CA ASN A 220 15.82 -16.03 -5.71
C ASN A 220 15.92 -17.48 -5.18
N SER A 221 17.00 -17.80 -4.47
CA SER A 221 17.18 -19.11 -3.83
C SER A 221 16.17 -19.40 -2.71
N LYS A 222 15.55 -18.37 -2.12
CA LYS A 222 14.54 -18.51 -1.07
C LYS A 222 13.12 -18.57 -1.60
N ILE A 223 12.91 -18.24 -2.88
CA ILE A 223 11.57 -18.26 -3.50
C ILE A 223 11.36 -19.67 -4.06
N LEU A 224 10.73 -20.53 -3.27
CA LEU A 224 10.61 -21.96 -3.59
C LEU A 224 9.39 -22.28 -4.45
N LYS A 225 8.42 -21.41 -4.51
CA LYS A 225 7.16 -21.60 -5.25
C LYS A 225 7.27 -21.34 -6.76
N ILE A 226 8.38 -20.80 -7.24
CA ILE A 226 8.62 -20.58 -8.67
C ILE A 226 9.81 -21.42 -9.14
N ASP A 227 9.72 -21.89 -10.37
CA ASP A 227 10.84 -22.52 -11.07
C ASP A 227 11.76 -21.47 -11.68
N GLY A 228 12.99 -21.85 -12.03
CA GLY A 228 13.91 -21.00 -12.75
C GLY A 228 15.20 -20.73 -11.99
N CYS A 229 15.89 -19.66 -12.37
CA CYS A 229 17.21 -19.31 -11.83
C CYS A 229 17.14 -18.99 -10.35
N LYS A 230 17.94 -19.70 -9.54
CA LYS A 230 18.07 -19.44 -8.10
C LYS A 230 19.17 -18.43 -7.76
N CYS A 231 19.87 -17.91 -8.76
CA CYS A 231 20.87 -16.84 -8.59
C CYS A 231 20.21 -15.46 -8.56
N GLY A 232 20.87 -14.51 -7.90
CA GLY A 232 20.40 -13.11 -7.84
C GLY A 232 19.25 -12.88 -6.89
N LYS A 233 18.57 -11.77 -7.11
CA LYS A 233 17.49 -11.25 -6.28
C LYS A 233 16.34 -10.75 -7.15
N GLN A 234 15.16 -10.71 -6.58
CA GLN A 234 14.01 -10.03 -7.18
C GLN A 234 13.14 -9.36 -6.10
N ILE A 235 12.33 -8.43 -6.52
CA ILE A 235 11.38 -7.78 -5.64
C ILE A 235 10.18 -8.72 -5.43
N ILE A 236 9.71 -8.78 -4.19
CA ILE A 236 8.50 -9.48 -3.79
C ILE A 236 7.44 -8.46 -3.45
N ASN A 237 6.27 -8.59 -4.07
CA ASN A 237 5.06 -7.90 -3.67
C ASN A 237 4.37 -8.74 -2.58
N VAL A 238 4.38 -8.25 -1.34
CA VAL A 238 3.98 -9.03 -0.15
C VAL A 238 2.49 -9.28 -0.10
N GLU A 239 1.66 -8.33 -0.58
CA GLU A 239 0.22 -8.24 -0.35
C GLU A 239 -0.09 -8.23 1.16
N SER A 240 0.63 -7.36 1.89
CA SER A 240 0.63 -7.30 3.35
C SER A 240 -0.74 -7.03 3.98
N GLY A 241 -1.66 -6.40 3.23
CA GLY A 241 -3.04 -6.21 3.66
C GLY A 241 -3.80 -7.50 3.94
N ASN A 242 -3.38 -8.61 3.33
CA ASN A 242 -3.98 -9.94 3.51
C ASN A 242 -3.50 -10.68 4.77
N TYR A 243 -2.49 -10.16 5.50
CA TYR A 243 -2.02 -10.83 6.72
C TYR A 243 -3.19 -11.12 7.66
N ASP A 244 -3.36 -12.41 7.99
CA ASP A 244 -4.46 -12.87 8.85
C ASP A 244 -4.14 -12.57 10.32
N LEU A 245 -4.71 -11.50 10.83
CA LEU A 245 -4.51 -11.03 12.19
C LEU A 245 -5.82 -10.48 12.78
N ALA A 246 -6.10 -10.85 14.01
CA ALA A 246 -7.06 -10.19 14.88
C ALA A 246 -6.51 -10.17 16.30
N LEU A 247 -6.42 -9.00 16.91
CA LEU A 247 -5.87 -8.84 18.27
C LEU A 247 -6.94 -9.07 19.34
N GLY A 248 -8.18 -8.71 19.04
CA GLY A 248 -9.30 -8.77 19.99
C GLY A 248 -10.61 -9.26 19.40
N ASP A 249 -11.63 -9.25 20.24
CA ASP A 249 -13.02 -9.56 19.90
C ASP A 249 -13.59 -8.53 18.92
N PHE A 250 -13.37 -7.24 19.16
CA PHE A 250 -13.89 -6.16 18.32
C PHE A 250 -13.33 -6.18 16.91
N ASP A 251 -12.08 -6.64 16.71
CA ASP A 251 -11.54 -6.83 15.36
C ASP A 251 -12.38 -7.85 14.59
N ARG A 252 -12.63 -9.03 15.19
CA ARG A 252 -13.42 -10.11 14.57
C ARG A 252 -14.87 -9.69 14.30
N GLU A 253 -15.50 -9.05 15.27
CA GLU A 253 -16.86 -8.55 15.10
C GLU A 253 -16.93 -7.53 13.96
N TYR A 254 -15.99 -6.58 13.90
CA TYR A 254 -15.93 -5.59 12.84
C TYR A 254 -15.68 -6.20 11.46
N PHE A 255 -14.76 -7.17 11.34
CA PHE A 255 -14.50 -7.86 10.07
C PHE A 255 -15.78 -8.44 9.47
N ASN A 256 -16.64 -9.04 10.30
CA ASN A 256 -17.91 -9.61 9.88
C ASN A 256 -18.91 -8.57 9.36
N THR A 257 -18.73 -7.29 9.65
CA THR A 257 -19.58 -6.20 9.11
C THR A 257 -19.11 -5.69 7.76
N THR A 258 -17.91 -6.09 7.30
CA THR A 258 -17.27 -5.58 6.10
C THR A 258 -17.47 -6.51 4.90
N LYS A 259 -17.30 -5.98 3.68
CA LYS A 259 -17.16 -6.84 2.50
C LYS A 259 -15.94 -7.73 2.66
N ASN A 260 -16.02 -8.96 2.18
CA ASN A 260 -14.93 -9.95 2.26
C ASN A 260 -14.47 -10.18 3.71
N ALA A 261 -15.40 -10.56 4.59
CA ALA A 261 -15.16 -10.75 6.03
C ALA A 261 -13.89 -11.59 6.31
N GLU A 262 -13.61 -12.60 5.48
CA GLU A 262 -12.52 -13.57 5.62
C GLU A 262 -11.17 -13.12 5.03
N ARG A 263 -11.07 -11.88 4.50
CA ARG A 263 -9.84 -11.38 3.84
C ARG A 263 -9.50 -9.96 4.27
N TYR A 264 -8.25 -9.57 4.01
CA TYR A 264 -7.74 -8.22 4.24
C TYR A 264 -7.81 -7.79 5.72
N HIS A 265 -7.60 -8.73 6.66
CA HIS A 265 -7.74 -8.46 8.09
C HIS A 265 -6.76 -7.37 8.54
N PHE A 266 -5.50 -7.48 8.14
CA PHE A 266 -4.50 -6.48 8.48
C PHE A 266 -4.82 -5.09 7.88
N GLU A 267 -5.25 -5.05 6.64
CA GLU A 267 -5.69 -3.81 5.99
C GLU A 267 -6.83 -3.14 6.75
N LYS A 268 -7.80 -3.93 7.22
CA LYS A 268 -8.94 -3.43 7.99
C LYS A 268 -8.55 -2.80 9.33
N MET A 269 -7.38 -3.16 9.87
CA MET A 269 -6.89 -2.64 11.14
C MET A 269 -6.09 -1.35 11.01
N ILE A 270 -5.57 -1.00 9.81
CA ILE A 270 -4.63 0.11 9.66
C ILE A 270 -4.94 1.08 8.52
N SER A 271 -5.75 0.70 7.53
CA SER A 271 -5.88 1.49 6.31
C SER A 271 -6.99 2.53 6.35
N GLY A 272 -6.89 3.51 5.45
CA GLY A 272 -7.77 4.65 5.39
C GLY A 272 -9.22 4.32 5.05
N ALA A 273 -9.47 3.21 4.34
CA ALA A 273 -10.82 2.78 4.02
C ALA A 273 -11.58 2.26 5.26
N TYR A 274 -10.85 1.78 6.27
CA TYR A 274 -11.45 1.02 7.37
C TYR A 274 -11.34 1.67 8.75
N LEU A 275 -10.30 2.45 9.04
CA LEU A 275 -10.08 3.04 10.37
C LEU A 275 -11.28 3.86 10.87
N GLY A 276 -11.91 4.66 10.00
CA GLY A 276 -13.09 5.43 10.37
C GLY A 276 -14.28 4.55 10.76
N GLY A 277 -14.58 3.54 9.95
CA GLY A 277 -15.63 2.57 10.24
C GLY A 277 -15.34 1.76 11.50
N PHE A 278 -14.10 1.34 11.71
CA PHE A 278 -13.68 0.67 12.93
C PHE A 278 -13.86 1.55 14.17
N ALA A 279 -13.46 2.82 14.09
CA ALA A 279 -13.68 3.76 15.20
C ALA A 279 -15.16 3.98 15.49
N THR A 280 -16.01 4.08 14.46
CA THR A 280 -17.48 4.14 14.63
C THR A 280 -17.99 2.92 15.38
N PHE A 281 -17.53 1.73 14.99
CA PHE A 281 -17.89 0.47 15.66
C PHE A 281 -17.47 0.48 17.13
N VAL A 282 -16.21 0.81 17.42
CA VAL A 282 -15.66 0.84 18.80
C VAL A 282 -16.39 1.87 19.68
N ILE A 283 -16.68 3.07 19.16
CA ILE A 283 -17.39 4.10 19.92
C ILE A 283 -18.82 3.65 20.24
N ASN A 284 -19.52 2.98 19.29
CA ASN A 284 -20.84 2.43 19.57
C ASN A 284 -20.79 1.36 20.69
N LYS A 285 -19.78 0.48 20.67
CA LYS A 285 -19.55 -0.49 21.75
C LYS A 285 -19.26 0.19 23.10
N ALA A 286 -18.46 1.25 23.09
CA ALA A 286 -18.19 2.06 24.29
C ALA A 286 -19.47 2.73 24.84
N ILE A 287 -20.38 3.17 23.97
CA ILE A 287 -21.70 3.69 24.36
C ILE A 287 -22.55 2.56 24.98
N GLU A 288 -22.59 1.38 24.37
CA GLU A 288 -23.32 0.21 24.88
C GLU A 288 -22.83 -0.22 26.28
N GLU A 289 -21.52 -0.07 26.55
CA GLU A 289 -20.89 -0.37 27.84
C GLU A 289 -20.98 0.79 28.87
N GLY A 290 -21.63 1.90 28.52
CA GLY A 290 -21.86 3.01 29.45
C GLY A 290 -20.61 3.88 29.70
N ILE A 291 -19.64 3.84 28.79
CA ILE A 291 -18.42 4.69 28.86
C ILE A 291 -18.76 6.16 28.66
N PHE A 292 -19.73 6.46 27.79
CA PHE A 292 -20.16 7.82 27.46
C PHE A 292 -21.51 8.18 28.11
N SER A 293 -21.78 9.48 28.17
CA SER A 293 -23.09 9.99 28.62
C SER A 293 -24.18 9.69 27.59
N ASP A 294 -25.44 9.67 28.05
CA ASP A 294 -26.62 9.51 27.19
C ASP A 294 -26.71 10.63 26.14
N GLU A 295 -26.27 11.83 26.51
CA GLU A 295 -26.30 12.98 25.60
C GLU A 295 -25.31 12.82 24.47
N PHE A 296 -24.07 12.40 24.77
CA PHE A 296 -23.08 12.05 23.74
C PHE A 296 -23.63 10.93 22.84
N ALA A 297 -24.18 9.86 23.44
CA ALA A 297 -24.71 8.72 22.69
C ALA A 297 -25.79 9.14 21.68
N LYS A 298 -26.70 10.06 22.10
CA LYS A 298 -27.72 10.62 21.22
C LYS A 298 -27.14 11.44 20.07
N ARG A 299 -26.17 12.32 20.37
CA ARG A 299 -25.53 13.17 19.37
C ARG A 299 -24.67 12.35 18.40
N PHE A 300 -23.89 11.39 18.89
CA PHE A 300 -23.06 10.54 18.05
C PHE A 300 -23.88 9.68 17.06
N LYS A 301 -25.00 9.13 17.51
CA LYS A 301 -25.92 8.37 16.64
C LYS A 301 -26.58 9.20 15.54
N SER A 302 -26.56 10.53 15.63
CA SER A 302 -27.06 11.41 14.57
C SER A 302 -26.04 11.69 13.46
N ILE A 303 -24.79 11.23 13.59
CA ILE A 303 -23.78 11.35 12.53
C ILE A 303 -24.13 10.33 11.43
N GLU A 304 -24.61 10.84 10.28
CA GLU A 304 -24.96 9.99 9.15
C GLU A 304 -23.69 9.37 8.52
N GLY A 305 -23.76 8.07 8.21
CA GLY A 305 -22.66 7.33 7.56
C GLY A 305 -21.47 6.99 8.46
N GLY A 306 -21.47 7.40 9.73
CA GLY A 306 -20.40 7.14 10.68
C GLY A 306 -19.12 7.97 10.39
N LEU A 307 -18.01 7.55 10.98
CA LEU A 307 -16.73 8.27 10.87
C LEU A 307 -15.93 7.83 9.65
N THR A 308 -15.19 8.76 9.10
CA THR A 308 -14.08 8.51 8.17
C THR A 308 -12.74 8.66 8.89
N THR A 309 -11.68 8.08 8.34
CA THR A 309 -10.32 8.29 8.86
C THR A 309 -9.95 9.77 8.91
N THR A 310 -10.45 10.55 7.95
CA THR A 310 -10.25 12.01 7.91
C THR A 310 -10.94 12.70 9.08
N THR A 311 -12.19 12.35 9.41
CA THR A 311 -12.94 12.97 10.53
C THR A 311 -12.32 12.62 11.88
N MET A 312 -11.81 11.40 12.06
CA MET A 312 -11.02 11.01 13.24
C MET A 312 -9.77 11.86 13.40
N SER A 313 -9.00 12.00 12.32
CA SER A 313 -7.77 12.78 12.30
C SER A 313 -8.01 14.24 12.64
N PHE A 314 -9.03 14.85 12.04
CA PHE A 314 -9.39 16.24 12.33
C PHE A 314 -9.82 16.45 13.78
N TYR A 315 -10.53 15.49 14.38
CA TYR A 315 -10.89 15.58 15.79
C TYR A 315 -9.64 15.64 16.68
N LEU A 316 -8.62 14.83 16.42
CA LEU A 316 -7.37 14.86 17.21
C LEU A 316 -6.56 16.14 16.97
N GLU A 317 -6.53 16.65 15.74
CA GLU A 317 -5.81 17.87 15.37
C GLU A 317 -6.50 19.12 15.88
N LYS A 318 -7.84 19.15 15.89
CA LYS A 318 -8.67 20.36 16.11
C LYS A 318 -9.83 20.09 17.05
N CYS A 319 -9.56 19.48 18.21
CA CYS A 319 -10.56 19.00 19.16
C CYS A 319 -11.46 20.11 19.80
N HIS A 320 -11.21 21.38 19.53
CA HIS A 320 -12.04 22.53 19.97
C HIS A 320 -12.73 23.24 18.80
N ASN A 321 -12.59 22.79 17.56
CA ASN A 321 -13.21 23.43 16.42
C ASN A 321 -14.65 22.93 16.21
N MET A 322 -15.62 23.77 16.53
CA MET A 322 -17.07 23.50 16.44
C MET A 322 -17.61 23.31 15.02
N ASP A 323 -16.77 23.47 13.96
CA ASP A 323 -17.18 23.12 12.60
C ASP A 323 -17.26 21.60 12.38
N TYR A 324 -16.61 20.82 13.25
CA TYR A 324 -16.58 19.36 13.15
C TYR A 324 -17.64 18.68 14.01
N ASP A 325 -18.35 17.72 13.44
CA ASP A 325 -19.46 17.04 14.10
C ASP A 325 -19.03 16.26 15.36
N LEU A 326 -17.83 15.65 15.36
CA LEU A 326 -17.30 14.99 16.57
C LEU A 326 -17.09 15.98 17.74
N VAL A 327 -16.65 17.20 17.45
CA VAL A 327 -16.50 18.24 18.48
C VAL A 327 -17.86 18.66 19.01
N LYS A 328 -18.87 18.80 18.15
CA LYS A 328 -20.24 19.09 18.57
C LYS A 328 -20.84 17.98 19.46
N CYS A 329 -20.45 16.72 19.22
CA CYS A 329 -20.94 15.61 20.04
C CYS A 329 -20.53 15.73 21.52
N VAL A 330 -19.36 16.29 21.78
CA VAL A 330 -18.79 16.43 23.12
C VAL A 330 -18.94 17.84 23.70
N ASP A 331 -19.62 18.74 22.99
CA ASP A 331 -19.79 20.14 23.42
C ASP A 331 -20.45 20.22 24.80
N GLY A 332 -19.78 20.94 25.71
CA GLY A 332 -20.23 21.10 27.10
C GLY A 332 -19.93 19.92 28.04
N ASN A 333 -19.23 18.87 27.56
CA ASN A 333 -18.88 17.71 28.41
C ASN A 333 -17.39 17.31 28.20
N GLU A 334 -16.52 17.84 29.05
CA GLU A 334 -15.07 17.58 29.01
C GLU A 334 -14.71 16.11 29.31
N ASP A 335 -15.51 15.38 30.07
CA ASP A 335 -15.28 13.96 30.36
C ASP A 335 -15.51 13.12 29.10
N ASP A 336 -16.61 13.33 28.39
CA ASP A 336 -16.87 12.68 27.10
C ASP A 336 -15.83 13.10 26.03
N ALA A 337 -15.42 14.38 26.02
CA ALA A 337 -14.38 14.86 25.10
C ALA A 337 -13.04 14.15 25.32
N LEU A 338 -12.63 13.99 26.58
CA LEU A 338 -11.39 13.26 26.90
C LEU A 338 -11.49 11.78 26.55
N LYS A 339 -12.61 11.12 26.86
CA LYS A 339 -12.85 9.70 26.55
C LYS A 339 -12.80 9.45 25.05
N LEU A 340 -13.48 10.28 24.26
CA LEU A 340 -13.47 10.20 22.80
C LEU A 340 -12.06 10.39 22.23
N TRP A 341 -11.32 11.37 22.73
CA TRP A 341 -9.95 11.63 22.30
C TRP A 341 -9.03 10.44 22.59
N LEU A 342 -9.13 9.83 23.78
CA LEU A 342 -8.34 8.66 24.17
C LEU A 342 -8.66 7.45 23.29
N ILE A 343 -9.93 7.18 22.99
CA ILE A 343 -10.34 6.05 22.14
C ILE A 343 -9.80 6.24 20.71
N ILE A 344 -10.03 7.40 20.10
CA ILE A 344 -9.59 7.65 18.72
C ILE A 344 -8.06 7.61 18.63
N ARG A 345 -7.35 8.26 19.58
CA ARG A 345 -5.89 8.21 19.62
C ARG A 345 -5.38 6.78 19.76
N SER A 346 -5.98 5.98 20.64
CA SER A 346 -5.58 4.59 20.87
C SER A 346 -5.70 3.74 19.60
N ILE A 347 -6.78 3.91 18.86
CA ILE A 347 -6.98 3.22 17.57
C ILE A 347 -5.88 3.60 16.56
N ILE A 348 -5.55 4.89 16.43
CA ILE A 348 -4.51 5.36 15.51
C ILE A 348 -3.12 4.91 15.96
N GLU A 349 -2.81 4.98 17.25
CA GLU A 349 -1.52 4.54 17.78
C GLU A 349 -1.34 3.02 17.64
N ARG A 350 -2.41 2.24 17.85
CA ARG A 350 -2.43 0.80 17.56
C ARG A 350 -2.16 0.52 16.09
N ALA A 351 -2.81 1.24 15.18
CA ALA A 351 -2.56 1.12 13.74
C ALA A 351 -1.13 1.49 13.36
N ALA A 352 -0.55 2.51 13.99
CA ALA A 352 0.85 2.89 13.80
C ALA A 352 1.83 1.80 14.26
N LYS A 353 1.55 1.16 15.40
CA LYS A 353 2.37 0.07 15.93
C LYS A 353 2.29 -1.18 15.04
N LEU A 354 1.12 -1.52 14.53
CA LEU A 354 0.94 -2.57 13.54
C LEU A 354 1.66 -2.26 12.21
N THR A 355 1.61 -1.01 11.76
CA THR A 355 2.38 -0.55 10.60
C THR A 355 3.88 -0.75 10.83
N ALA A 356 4.36 -0.45 12.04
CA ALA A 356 5.76 -0.68 12.41
C ALA A 356 6.11 -2.19 12.43
N VAL A 357 5.20 -3.08 12.84
CA VAL A 357 5.39 -4.55 12.73
C VAL A 357 5.60 -4.96 11.27
N ASN A 358 4.73 -4.53 10.37
CA ASN A 358 4.85 -4.85 8.94
C ASN A 358 6.19 -4.37 8.35
N LEU A 359 6.54 -3.09 8.56
CA LEU A 359 7.78 -2.52 8.06
C LEU A 359 9.02 -3.17 8.70
N SER A 360 8.97 -3.47 9.99
CA SER A 360 10.04 -4.18 10.69
C SER A 360 10.25 -5.57 10.11
N SER A 361 9.18 -6.30 9.83
CA SER A 361 9.25 -7.62 9.21
C SER A 361 9.90 -7.56 7.83
N ALA A 362 9.51 -6.59 6.99
CA ALA A 362 10.12 -6.39 5.68
C ALA A 362 11.62 -6.06 5.78
N VAL A 363 12.02 -5.15 6.68
CA VAL A 363 13.42 -4.79 6.90
C VAL A 363 14.25 -5.98 7.40
N LEU A 364 13.76 -6.71 8.41
CA LEU A 364 14.44 -7.88 8.96
C LEU A 364 14.59 -8.98 7.91
N LYS A 365 13.58 -9.14 7.06
CA LYS A 365 13.60 -10.14 5.97
C LYS A 365 14.71 -9.90 4.95
N THR A 366 15.06 -8.63 4.68
CA THR A 366 16.18 -8.29 3.77
C THR A 366 17.55 -8.62 4.34
N ASP A 367 17.67 -8.83 5.65
CA ASP A 367 18.92 -8.91 6.42
C ASP A 367 19.87 -7.70 6.26
N ALA A 368 19.37 -6.57 5.75
CA ALA A 368 20.08 -5.32 5.50
C ALA A 368 20.01 -4.34 6.70
N GLY A 369 20.55 -3.14 6.56
CA GLY A 369 20.48 -2.07 7.57
C GLY A 369 21.42 -2.24 8.77
N LYS A 370 22.44 -3.07 8.69
CA LYS A 370 23.40 -3.31 9.80
C LYS A 370 24.39 -2.16 10.05
N ASN A 371 24.52 -1.26 9.10
CA ASN A 371 25.43 -0.12 9.17
C ASN A 371 24.62 1.19 9.02
N PRO A 372 24.70 2.12 9.98
CA PRO A 372 23.95 3.38 9.93
C PRO A 372 24.31 4.28 8.73
N ARG A 373 25.49 4.09 8.14
CA ARG A 373 25.88 4.81 6.91
C ARG A 373 25.25 4.24 5.64
N TYR A 374 24.65 3.06 5.72
CA TYR A 374 23.97 2.34 4.65
C TYR A 374 22.64 1.76 5.19
N PRO A 375 21.69 2.63 5.56
CA PRO A 375 20.41 2.17 6.09
C PRO A 375 19.59 1.43 5.03
N VAL A 376 18.51 0.77 5.44
CA VAL A 376 17.45 0.40 4.52
C VAL A 376 16.60 1.64 4.27
N ILE A 377 16.42 2.00 3.00
CA ILE A 377 15.55 3.11 2.63
C ILE A 377 14.13 2.60 2.43
N ILE A 378 13.19 3.15 3.20
CA ILE A 378 11.76 2.86 3.11
C ILE A 378 11.10 4.02 2.37
N ASN A 379 10.70 3.81 1.11
CA ASN A 379 9.88 4.77 0.40
C ASN A 379 8.41 4.51 0.75
N ALA A 380 7.82 5.45 1.47
CA ALA A 380 6.44 5.36 1.91
C ALA A 380 5.55 6.31 1.09
N ASP A 381 4.40 5.80 0.61
CA ASP A 381 3.37 6.60 -0.06
C ASP A 381 2.00 6.34 0.56
N GLY A 382 1.08 7.23 0.28
CA GLY A 382 -0.31 7.14 0.70
C GLY A 382 -0.76 8.27 1.63
N THR A 383 -1.95 8.75 1.33
CA THR A 383 -2.55 9.89 2.07
C THR A 383 -2.80 9.55 3.53
N THR A 384 -3.23 8.33 3.83
CA THR A 384 -3.49 7.88 5.20
C THR A 384 -2.23 7.97 6.06
N PHE A 385 -1.10 7.49 5.56
CA PHE A 385 0.16 7.52 6.30
C PHE A 385 0.61 8.94 6.65
N TYR A 386 0.52 9.86 5.68
CA TYR A 386 1.07 11.21 5.86
C TYR A 386 0.10 12.21 6.49
N LYS A 387 -1.21 12.02 6.32
CA LYS A 387 -2.21 13.01 6.74
C LYS A 387 -3.03 12.60 7.95
N THR A 388 -2.97 11.34 8.40
CA THR A 388 -3.63 10.96 9.64
C THR A 388 -2.79 11.41 10.83
N GLU A 389 -3.38 12.22 11.70
CA GLU A 389 -2.71 12.77 12.87
C GLU A 389 -2.09 11.65 13.72
N PHE A 390 -0.85 11.83 14.15
CA PHE A 390 -0.02 10.90 14.90
C PHE A 390 0.43 9.62 14.18
N LEU A 391 -0.22 9.15 13.11
CA LEU A 391 0.03 7.84 12.51
C LEU A 391 1.52 7.67 12.10
N LYS A 392 2.03 8.57 11.27
CA LYS A 392 3.44 8.57 10.85
C LYS A 392 4.39 8.71 12.03
N LYS A 393 4.11 9.66 12.91
CA LYS A 393 4.95 9.96 14.07
C LYS A 393 5.13 8.75 14.99
N TYR A 394 4.02 8.07 15.34
CA TYR A 394 4.11 6.88 16.18
C TYR A 394 4.77 5.70 15.44
N THR A 395 4.49 5.53 14.15
CA THR A 395 5.18 4.50 13.35
C THR A 395 6.69 4.70 13.41
N GLU A 396 7.19 5.92 13.20
CA GLU A 396 8.63 6.24 13.27
C GLU A 396 9.22 5.97 14.67
N ILE A 397 8.50 6.31 15.73
CA ILE A 397 8.93 6.02 17.12
C ILE A 397 9.06 4.51 17.32
N TYR A 398 8.04 3.72 16.96
CA TYR A 398 8.08 2.27 17.14
C TYR A 398 9.15 1.59 16.28
N LEU A 399 9.38 2.07 15.06
CA LEU A 399 10.47 1.59 14.20
C LEU A 399 11.84 1.88 14.83
N HIS A 400 12.05 3.08 15.34
CA HIS A 400 13.30 3.44 16.00
C HIS A 400 13.57 2.55 17.23
N GLU A 401 12.58 2.39 18.13
CA GLU A 401 12.72 1.55 19.32
C GLU A 401 12.96 0.08 18.97
N PHE A 402 12.20 -0.45 18.00
CA PHE A 402 12.26 -1.86 17.67
C PHE A 402 13.41 -2.21 16.73
N LEU A 403 13.55 -1.53 15.60
CA LEU A 403 14.59 -1.86 14.62
C LEU A 403 15.97 -1.35 15.05
N GLU A 404 16.08 -0.07 15.38
CA GLU A 404 17.41 0.51 15.60
C GLU A 404 17.96 0.13 16.97
N LYS A 405 17.21 0.36 18.06
CA LYS A 405 17.70 0.09 19.41
C LYS A 405 17.76 -1.39 19.75
N LYS A 406 16.72 -2.16 19.38
CA LYS A 406 16.64 -3.57 19.76
C LYS A 406 17.34 -4.50 18.78
N HIS A 407 17.12 -4.31 17.47
CA HIS A 407 17.63 -5.22 16.43
C HIS A 407 18.88 -4.72 15.70
N GLY A 408 19.35 -3.49 15.98
CA GLY A 408 20.53 -2.91 15.32
C GLY A 408 20.35 -2.78 13.79
N ARG A 409 19.15 -2.46 13.34
CA ARG A 409 18.80 -2.25 11.94
C ARG A 409 18.45 -0.79 11.71
N PHE A 410 19.24 -0.12 10.92
CA PHE A 410 19.08 1.30 10.63
C PHE A 410 18.24 1.51 9.39
N ILE A 411 17.32 2.44 9.49
CA ILE A 411 16.38 2.77 8.41
C ILE A 411 16.40 4.26 8.10
N LYS A 412 15.97 4.63 6.89
CA LYS A 412 15.64 5.99 6.50
C LYS A 412 14.32 5.99 5.76
N MET A 413 13.33 6.72 6.30
CA MET A 413 12.07 6.91 5.58
C MET A 413 12.17 8.08 4.61
N VAL A 414 11.70 7.88 3.40
CA VAL A 414 11.63 8.90 2.34
C VAL A 414 10.23 8.93 1.74
N ARG A 415 9.94 10.04 1.06
CA ARG A 415 8.78 10.16 0.18
C ARG A 415 9.27 10.64 -1.18
N ILE A 416 8.98 9.88 -2.22
CA ILE A 416 9.32 10.23 -3.58
C ILE A 416 8.03 10.53 -4.32
N ASP A 417 7.94 11.74 -4.86
CA ASP A 417 6.79 12.15 -5.64
C ASP A 417 6.74 11.37 -6.96
N ASP A 418 5.54 11.15 -7.49
CA ASP A 418 5.31 10.39 -8.71
C ASP A 418 5.93 8.96 -8.71
N SER A 419 6.08 8.34 -7.52
CA SER A 419 6.64 6.99 -7.35
C SER A 419 6.05 5.95 -8.33
N PRO A 420 4.73 5.88 -8.61
CA PRO A 420 4.19 4.93 -9.58
C PRO A 420 4.76 5.12 -10.99
N VAL A 421 4.95 6.37 -11.42
CA VAL A 421 5.51 6.70 -12.75
C VAL A 421 7.00 6.40 -12.81
N LEU A 422 7.76 6.87 -11.82
CA LEU A 422 9.22 6.66 -11.77
C LEU A 422 9.55 5.18 -11.63
N GLY A 423 8.86 4.47 -10.75
CA GLY A 423 9.07 3.03 -10.55
C GLY A 423 8.72 2.20 -11.78
N ALA A 424 7.64 2.54 -12.48
CA ALA A 424 7.30 1.88 -13.74
C ALA A 424 8.38 2.15 -14.80
N ALA A 425 8.96 3.37 -14.87
CA ALA A 425 10.07 3.64 -15.77
C ALA A 425 11.28 2.75 -15.47
N ILE A 426 11.66 2.60 -14.20
CA ILE A 426 12.75 1.70 -13.79
C ILE A 426 12.44 0.24 -14.14
N ALA A 427 11.20 -0.21 -13.88
CA ALA A 427 10.77 -1.56 -14.26
C ALA A 427 10.89 -1.80 -15.77
N GLY A 428 10.49 -0.84 -16.60
CA GLY A 428 10.64 -0.92 -18.05
C GLY A 428 12.10 -0.96 -18.53
N LEU A 429 13.06 -0.41 -17.76
CA LEU A 429 14.49 -0.51 -18.06
C LEU A 429 15.08 -1.87 -17.64
N SER A 430 14.47 -2.57 -16.71
CA SER A 430 15.01 -3.84 -16.17
C SER A 430 14.80 -5.05 -17.09
N VAL A 431 14.09 -4.90 -18.22
CA VAL A 431 13.72 -5.95 -19.17
C VAL A 431 14.32 -5.78 -20.56
#